data_5dde1f681e450297937fc10c30320c88
#
_entry.id   5dde1f681e450297937fc10c30320c88
#
_cell.length_a   1.000
_cell.length_b   1.000
_cell.length_c   1.000
_cell.angle_alpha   90.00
_cell.angle_beta   90.00
_cell.angle_gamma   90.00
#
_symmetry.space_group_name_H-M   'P 1'
#
loop_
_entity.id
_entity.type
_entity.pdbx_description
1 polymer ?
#
loop_
_entity_poly.entity_id
_entity_poly.type
_entity_poly.pdbx_seq_one_letter_code
_entity_poly.pdbx_strand_id
1 'polypeptide(L)'
;MTETTTEDTTDVPTDTTDTSDELIDSTVEEVPPSEQPETAAQKAGINWPRVLAFGVLPALALILGAAAGFLKWQDSSVRNADVVRIESVQIAKDATVRLLSYKPDTVEQDLGSARDLLTGEFRDSYTQLINDVVIPGSKEKQISAVATVPAAASVSAEPNKAVVLVFVNQTVVVGSDAPTGTTSSVQVTMDRVGDRWLISEFDPV
;
A
#
# COMPACT_ATOMS: atom_id res chain seq x y z
N MET A 1 21.70 -31.60 -34.28
CA MET A 1 20.88 -32.83 -34.35
C MET A 1 19.50 -32.42 -33.94
N THR A 2 18.81 -32.20 -34.92
CA THR A 2 17.53 -32.69 -35.46
C THR A 2 16.35 -32.02 -34.83
N GLU A 3 15.71 -31.04 -35.49
CA GLU A 3 14.67 -31.23 -36.55
C GLU A 3 13.42 -31.89 -35.95
N THR A 4 12.18 -31.48 -36.13
CA THR A 4 11.50 -31.23 -37.37
C THR A 4 10.06 -30.84 -36.99
N THR A 5 9.45 -29.73 -37.41
CA THR A 5 8.61 -29.53 -38.59
C THR A 5 7.33 -30.41 -38.62
N THR A 6 6.16 -29.85 -38.86
CA THR A 6 5.38 -29.81 -40.06
C THR A 6 3.92 -29.48 -39.69
N GLU A 7 3.32 -28.42 -40.18
CA GLU A 7 2.40 -28.27 -41.34
C GLU A 7 1.22 -29.26 -41.31
N ASP A 8 0.02 -28.83 -41.58
CA ASP A 8 -0.60 -28.66 -42.87
C ASP A 8 -2.10 -28.34 -42.73
N THR A 9 -2.57 -27.29 -43.29
CA THR A 9 -3.27 -27.10 -44.56
C THR A 9 -4.73 -27.54 -44.65
N THR A 10 -5.53 -26.56 -45.04
CA THR A 10 -6.51 -26.48 -46.13
C THR A 10 -7.81 -27.33 -45.98
N ASP A 11 -8.97 -26.75 -46.12
CA ASP A 11 -9.62 -26.61 -47.42
C ASP A 11 -10.98 -25.89 -47.32
N VAL A 12 -11.22 -24.99 -48.27
CA VAL A 12 -12.47 -24.45 -48.76
C VAL A 12 -12.90 -25.36 -49.91
N PRO A 13 -14.17 -25.59 -50.19
CA PRO A 13 -14.79 -24.87 -51.30
C PRO A 13 -16.29 -24.56 -51.16
N THR A 14 -16.67 -23.39 -51.60
CA THR A 14 -17.48 -22.94 -52.75
C THR A 14 -18.41 -23.98 -53.37
N ASP A 15 -19.68 -23.63 -53.58
CA ASP A 15 -20.32 -23.45 -54.87
C ASP A 15 -21.87 -23.47 -54.72
N THR A 16 -22.52 -22.45 -55.13
CA THR A 16 -23.10 -22.06 -56.38
C THR A 16 -24.48 -22.68 -56.70
N THR A 17 -25.34 -21.77 -57.05
CA THR A 17 -26.30 -21.75 -58.16
C THR A 17 -27.61 -22.55 -57.91
N ASP A 18 -28.70 -22.16 -58.31
CA ASP A 18 -29.24 -21.29 -59.34
C ASP A 18 -30.77 -21.41 -59.35
N THR A 19 -31.36 -20.34 -59.76
CA THR A 19 -32.37 -20.22 -60.82
C THR A 19 -33.81 -20.70 -60.68
N SER A 20 -34.56 -19.72 -60.93
CA SER A 20 -35.75 -19.66 -61.84
C SER A 20 -37.10 -20.11 -61.27
N ASP A 21 -37.94 -19.27 -61.36
CA ASP A 21 -38.78 -18.68 -62.35
C ASP A 21 -40.25 -19.18 -62.33
N GLU A 22 -41.05 -18.33 -62.64
CA GLU A 22 -42.32 -18.30 -63.39
C GLU A 22 -43.61 -18.11 -62.57
N LEU A 23 -44.12 -16.89 -62.59
CA LEU A 23 -45.13 -16.34 -63.47
C LEU A 23 -46.57 -16.78 -63.30
N ILE A 24 -47.39 -15.75 -63.40
CA ILE A 24 -48.75 -15.57 -63.87
C ILE A 24 -49.87 -15.87 -62.87
N ASP A 25 -50.87 -15.11 -62.70
CA ASP A 25 -51.59 -14.08 -63.46
C ASP A 25 -52.93 -13.80 -62.75
N SER A 26 -53.35 -12.59 -62.89
CA SER A 26 -54.74 -12.12 -63.05
C SER A 26 -55.78 -12.40 -61.95
N THR A 27 -56.57 -11.56 -61.49
CA THR A 27 -57.37 -10.51 -62.07
C THR A 27 -58.41 -10.02 -61.02
N VAL A 28 -58.45 -8.75 -60.82
CA VAL A 28 -59.67 -7.86 -60.78
C VAL A 28 -60.79 -8.11 -59.74
N GLU A 29 -61.05 -7.13 -59.03
CA GLU A 29 -62.28 -6.30 -58.86
C GLU A 29 -62.63 -6.14 -57.38
N GLU A 30 -62.84 -5.06 -56.85
CA GLU A 30 -63.58 -3.81 -56.97
C GLU A 30 -63.77 -3.23 -55.55
N VAL A 31 -63.68 -1.98 -55.48
CA VAL A 31 -63.82 -0.91 -54.44
C VAL A 31 -65.27 -0.87 -53.84
N PRO A 32 -65.53 -0.05 -52.82
CA PRO A 32 -65.00 0.45 -51.57
C PRO A 32 -66.04 0.46 -50.41
N PRO A 33 -66.08 1.33 -49.47
CA PRO A 33 -65.19 1.86 -48.47
C PRO A 33 -65.75 1.71 -47.05
N SER A 34 -64.88 1.79 -46.03
CA SER A 34 -65.34 2.29 -44.74
C SER A 34 -64.16 2.79 -43.93
N GLU A 35 -64.22 4.03 -43.72
CA GLU A 35 -63.36 4.78 -42.77
C GLU A 35 -63.44 4.21 -41.36
N GLN A 36 -62.32 3.94 -40.77
CA GLN A 36 -62.13 4.10 -39.35
C GLN A 36 -60.67 4.53 -39.06
N PRO A 37 -60.42 5.49 -38.18
CA PRO A 37 -59.10 6.04 -37.99
C PRO A 37 -58.24 5.05 -37.22
N GLU A 38 -57.25 4.51 -37.88
CA GLU A 38 -56.14 3.86 -37.20
C GLU A 38 -55.41 4.92 -36.38
N THR A 39 -55.56 4.76 -35.10
CA THR A 39 -54.72 5.41 -34.12
C THR A 39 -53.27 5.04 -34.42
N ALA A 40 -52.59 5.91 -35.12
CA ALA A 40 -51.16 5.78 -35.34
C ALA A 40 -50.47 5.74 -33.96
N ALA A 41 -50.09 4.56 -33.54
CA ALA A 41 -49.14 4.40 -32.45
C ALA A 41 -47.87 5.15 -32.86
N GLN A 42 -47.73 6.37 -32.38
CA GLN A 42 -46.48 7.13 -32.44
C GLN A 42 -45.44 6.29 -31.76
N LYS A 43 -44.61 5.62 -32.53
CA LYS A 43 -43.31 5.11 -32.05
C LYS A 43 -42.60 6.35 -31.55
N ALA A 44 -42.51 6.48 -30.21
CA ALA A 44 -41.71 7.46 -29.54
C ALA A 44 -40.27 7.25 -29.97
N GLY A 45 -39.86 7.97 -31.00
CA GLY A 45 -38.46 7.99 -31.43
C GLY A 45 -37.64 8.53 -30.27
N ILE A 46 -36.77 7.69 -29.73
CA ILE A 46 -35.80 8.11 -28.72
C ILE A 46 -35.04 9.28 -29.33
N ASN A 47 -35.19 10.46 -28.75
CA ASN A 47 -34.47 11.65 -29.18
C ASN A 47 -32.99 11.50 -28.77
N TRP A 48 -32.26 10.82 -29.59
CA TRP A 48 -30.81 10.54 -29.42
C TRP A 48 -29.97 11.77 -28.99
N PRO A 49 -30.15 12.97 -29.58
CA PRO A 49 -29.40 14.13 -29.15
C PRO A 49 -29.76 14.60 -27.73
N ARG A 50 -30.98 14.40 -27.25
CA ARG A 50 -31.35 14.71 -25.87
C ARG A 50 -30.81 13.67 -24.87
N VAL A 51 -30.84 12.41 -25.23
CA VAL A 51 -30.24 11.33 -24.41
C VAL A 51 -28.72 11.52 -24.30
N LEU A 52 -28.08 11.94 -25.40
CA LEU A 52 -26.64 12.23 -25.39
C LEU A 52 -26.31 13.46 -24.54
N ALA A 53 -27.09 14.56 -24.67
CA ALA A 53 -26.82 15.79 -23.95
C ALA A 53 -27.16 15.70 -22.44
N PHE A 54 -28.26 15.03 -22.08
CA PHE A 54 -28.74 15.01 -20.68
C PHE A 54 -28.43 13.68 -19.93
N GLY A 55 -28.03 12.65 -20.66
CA GLY A 55 -27.68 11.34 -20.05
C GLY A 55 -26.18 11.02 -20.14
N VAL A 56 -25.64 10.97 -21.35
CA VAL A 56 -24.27 10.49 -21.59
C VAL A 56 -23.23 11.52 -21.15
N LEU A 57 -23.42 12.81 -21.44
CA LEU A 57 -22.45 13.83 -21.04
C LEU A 57 -22.33 13.99 -19.51
N PRO A 58 -23.42 14.10 -18.72
CA PRO A 58 -23.28 14.17 -17.28
C PRO A 58 -22.76 12.85 -16.67
N ALA A 59 -23.14 11.69 -17.22
CA ALA A 59 -22.58 10.41 -16.78
C ALA A 59 -21.08 10.32 -17.02
N LEU A 60 -20.61 10.75 -18.20
CA LEU A 60 -19.19 10.81 -18.52
C LEU A 60 -18.43 11.78 -17.61
N ALA A 61 -19.02 12.96 -17.34
CA ALA A 61 -18.45 13.95 -16.43
C ALA A 61 -18.32 13.41 -14.99
N LEU A 62 -19.30 12.65 -14.51
CA LEU A 62 -19.25 12.00 -13.20
C LEU A 62 -18.18 10.90 -13.14
N ILE A 63 -18.06 10.10 -14.20
CA ILE A 63 -17.01 9.05 -14.28
C ILE A 63 -15.61 9.69 -14.28
N LEU A 64 -15.42 10.74 -15.08
CA LEU A 64 -14.15 11.47 -15.13
C LEU A 64 -13.85 12.17 -13.80
N GLY A 65 -14.85 12.76 -13.15
CA GLY A 65 -14.72 13.37 -11.84
C GLY A 65 -14.37 12.34 -10.76
N ALA A 66 -15.02 11.19 -10.77
CA ALA A 66 -14.72 10.09 -9.86
C ALA A 66 -13.31 9.52 -10.10
N ALA A 67 -12.92 9.34 -11.35
CA ALA A 67 -11.58 8.90 -11.71
C ALA A 67 -10.50 9.91 -11.27
N ALA A 68 -10.70 11.19 -11.52
CA ALA A 68 -9.79 12.24 -11.09
C ALA A 68 -9.70 12.34 -9.56
N GLY A 69 -10.84 12.22 -8.87
CA GLY A 69 -10.89 12.16 -7.40
C GLY A 69 -10.15 10.97 -6.83
N PHE A 70 -10.32 9.79 -7.43
CA PHE A 70 -9.63 8.57 -7.05
C PHE A 70 -8.10 8.68 -7.26
N LEU A 71 -7.67 9.19 -8.42
CA LEU A 71 -6.25 9.42 -8.71
C LEU A 71 -5.62 10.44 -7.75
N LYS A 72 -6.34 11.51 -7.43
CA LYS A 72 -5.86 12.50 -6.46
C LYS A 72 -5.78 11.94 -5.04
N TRP A 73 -6.73 11.11 -4.64
CA TRP A 73 -6.68 10.42 -3.35
C TRP A 73 -5.49 9.47 -3.28
N GLN A 74 -5.22 8.72 -4.34
CA GLN A 74 -4.06 7.82 -4.44
C GLN A 74 -2.73 8.60 -4.39
N ASP A 75 -2.61 9.71 -5.10
CA ASP A 75 -1.41 10.56 -5.10
C ASP A 75 -1.14 11.16 -3.71
N SER A 76 -2.19 11.59 -2.99
CA SER A 76 -2.02 12.11 -1.62
C SER A 76 -1.59 11.02 -0.64
N SER A 77 -2.04 9.77 -0.83
CA SER A 77 -1.63 8.64 -0.01
C SER A 77 -0.16 8.29 -0.20
N VAL A 78 0.34 8.33 -1.44
CA VAL A 78 1.76 8.08 -1.75
C VAL A 78 2.66 9.16 -1.15
N ARG A 79 2.31 10.43 -1.29
CA ARG A 79 3.10 11.53 -0.71
C ARG A 79 3.16 11.48 0.81
N ASN A 80 2.04 11.14 1.45
CA ASN A 80 2.00 10.97 2.90
C ASN A 80 2.88 9.79 3.34
N ALA A 81 2.88 8.68 2.58
CA ALA A 81 3.74 7.54 2.86
C ALA A 81 5.23 7.89 2.75
N ASP A 82 5.64 8.73 1.80
CA ASP A 82 7.03 9.17 1.67
C ASP A 82 7.48 10.04 2.85
N VAL A 83 6.62 10.92 3.34
CA VAL A 83 6.90 11.73 4.54
C VAL A 83 7.03 10.81 5.76
N VAL A 84 6.06 9.90 5.96
CA VAL A 84 6.10 8.93 7.05
C VAL A 84 7.36 8.06 6.98
N ARG A 85 7.77 7.63 5.79
CA ARG A 85 8.99 6.84 5.57
C ARG A 85 10.25 7.56 6.05
N ILE A 86 10.41 8.82 5.66
CA ILE A 86 11.58 9.62 6.03
C ILE A 86 11.58 9.91 7.54
N GLU A 87 10.44 10.32 8.08
CA GLU A 87 10.27 10.64 9.50
C GLU A 87 10.50 9.41 10.37
N SER A 88 9.87 8.27 10.04
CA SER A 88 9.97 7.03 10.81
C SER A 88 11.39 6.48 10.84
N VAL A 89 12.11 6.51 9.71
CA VAL A 89 13.51 6.07 9.67
C VAL A 89 14.39 6.91 10.59
N GLN A 90 14.21 8.24 10.61
CA GLN A 90 14.99 9.11 11.48
C GLN A 90 14.67 8.87 12.97
N ILE A 91 13.38 8.77 13.30
CA ILE A 91 12.94 8.50 14.68
C ILE A 91 13.43 7.12 15.15
N ALA A 92 13.32 6.08 14.31
CA ALA A 92 13.82 4.74 14.64
C ALA A 92 15.32 4.75 14.93
N LYS A 93 16.12 5.47 14.15
CA LYS A 93 17.57 5.62 14.39
C LYS A 93 17.86 6.29 15.73
N ASP A 94 17.24 7.44 15.97
CA ASP A 94 17.49 8.22 17.18
C ASP A 94 17.00 7.47 18.43
N ALA A 95 15.85 6.83 18.35
CA ALA A 95 15.32 6.03 19.45
C ALA A 95 16.18 4.79 19.73
N THR A 96 16.64 4.09 18.69
CA THR A 96 17.53 2.92 18.87
C THR A 96 18.83 3.31 19.58
N VAL A 97 19.44 4.44 19.20
CA VAL A 97 20.65 4.93 19.89
C VAL A 97 20.37 5.19 21.37
N ARG A 98 19.23 5.81 21.70
CA ARG A 98 18.85 6.11 23.09
C ARG A 98 18.52 4.87 23.91
N LEU A 99 17.87 3.87 23.30
CA LEU A 99 17.50 2.62 23.95
C LEU A 99 18.72 1.78 24.32
N LEU A 100 19.80 1.88 23.54
CA LEU A 100 20.97 1.01 23.64
C LEU A 100 22.23 1.71 24.16
N SER A 101 22.15 3.00 24.46
CA SER A 101 23.31 3.78 24.95
C SER A 101 23.07 4.25 26.38
N TYR A 102 24.02 3.93 27.27
CA TYR A 102 23.98 4.36 28.66
C TYR A 102 25.39 4.35 29.28
N LYS A 103 25.53 5.07 30.38
CA LYS A 103 26.74 5.07 31.24
C LYS A 103 26.35 4.74 32.67
N PRO A 104 27.23 4.13 33.47
CA PRO A 104 26.95 3.74 34.86
C PRO A 104 26.39 4.87 35.71
N ASP A 105 26.94 6.08 35.54
CA ASP A 105 26.58 7.26 36.34
C ASP A 105 25.21 7.86 35.99
N THR A 106 24.76 7.67 34.74
CA THR A 106 23.53 8.28 34.21
C THR A 106 22.50 7.25 33.75
N VAL A 107 22.75 5.95 33.97
CA VAL A 107 21.95 4.84 33.44
C VAL A 107 20.45 4.95 33.74
N GLU A 108 20.08 5.40 34.95
CA GLU A 108 18.66 5.59 35.31
C GLU A 108 18.01 6.70 34.49
N GLN A 109 18.72 7.79 34.27
CA GLN A 109 18.22 8.91 33.49
C GLN A 109 18.21 8.59 31.99
N ASP A 110 19.29 8.00 31.48
CA ASP A 110 19.43 7.65 30.06
C ASP A 110 18.33 6.68 29.62
N LEU A 111 18.21 5.54 30.31
CA LEU A 111 17.22 4.51 29.99
C LEU A 111 15.80 4.89 30.41
N GLY A 112 15.64 5.65 31.49
CA GLY A 112 14.34 6.19 31.90
C GLY A 112 13.76 7.14 30.83
N SER A 113 14.58 8.00 30.23
CA SER A 113 14.15 8.87 29.12
C SER A 113 13.85 8.09 27.83
N ALA A 114 14.59 7.03 27.58
CA ALA A 114 14.38 6.15 26.42
C ALA A 114 13.03 5.42 26.49
N ARG A 115 12.57 5.04 27.70
CA ARG A 115 11.24 4.44 27.92
C ARG A 115 10.08 5.30 27.38
N ASP A 116 10.24 6.62 27.38
CA ASP A 116 9.19 7.53 26.89
C ASP A 116 9.07 7.54 25.34
N LEU A 117 9.96 6.84 24.66
CA LEU A 117 9.92 6.58 23.21
C LEU A 117 9.19 5.28 22.87
N LEU A 118 8.72 4.54 23.89
CA LEU A 118 8.11 3.23 23.74
C LEU A 118 6.61 3.27 24.03
N THR A 119 5.89 2.28 23.52
CA THR A 119 4.45 2.08 23.77
C THR A 119 4.11 0.60 23.93
N GLY A 120 2.89 0.33 24.40
CA GLY A 120 2.35 -1.01 24.51
C GLY A 120 3.14 -1.93 25.44
N GLU A 121 3.08 -3.21 25.16
CA GLU A 121 3.72 -4.27 25.95
C GLU A 121 5.26 -4.15 25.93
N PHE A 122 5.82 -3.67 24.83
CA PHE A 122 7.26 -3.47 24.73
C PHE A 122 7.77 -2.44 25.74
N ARG A 123 7.05 -1.36 26.00
CA ARG A 123 7.38 -0.38 27.03
C ARG A 123 7.45 -1.00 28.43
N ASP A 124 6.50 -1.90 28.74
CA ASP A 124 6.42 -2.55 30.04
C ASP A 124 7.57 -3.55 30.22
N SER A 125 7.81 -4.39 29.22
CA SER A 125 8.91 -5.35 29.19
C SER A 125 10.29 -4.67 29.25
N TYR A 126 10.48 -3.60 28.50
CA TYR A 126 11.72 -2.81 28.56
C TYR A 126 11.90 -2.18 29.93
N THR A 127 10.83 -1.61 30.53
CA THR A 127 10.90 -0.99 31.85
C THR A 127 11.31 -2.01 32.92
N GLN A 128 10.74 -3.21 32.85
CA GLN A 128 11.12 -4.29 33.75
C GLN A 128 12.60 -4.69 33.57
N LEU A 129 13.01 -4.91 32.33
CA LEU A 129 14.39 -5.30 32.00
C LEU A 129 15.42 -4.28 32.52
N ILE A 130 15.19 -2.97 32.28
CA ILE A 130 16.14 -1.94 32.71
C ILE A 130 16.23 -1.85 34.24
N ASN A 131 15.11 -1.95 34.94
CA ASN A 131 15.09 -1.84 36.39
C ASN A 131 15.67 -3.07 37.10
N ASP A 132 15.36 -4.27 36.62
CA ASP A 132 15.71 -5.51 37.28
C ASP A 132 17.14 -5.97 36.93
N VAL A 133 17.61 -5.62 35.73
CA VAL A 133 18.87 -6.17 35.22
C VAL A 133 19.90 -5.09 34.83
N VAL A 134 19.48 -4.14 33.94
CA VAL A 134 20.46 -3.25 33.30
C VAL A 134 20.98 -2.19 34.27
N ILE A 135 20.11 -1.52 35.02
CA ILE A 135 20.50 -0.47 35.98
C ILE A 135 21.41 -1.05 37.09
N PRO A 136 21.00 -2.11 37.81
CA PRO A 136 21.86 -2.66 38.85
C PRO A 136 23.16 -3.23 38.29
N GLY A 137 23.10 -3.97 37.17
CA GLY A 137 24.31 -4.52 36.53
C GLY A 137 25.28 -3.46 36.03
N SER A 138 24.75 -2.37 35.42
CA SER A 138 25.57 -1.25 34.96
C SER A 138 26.31 -0.56 36.13
N LYS A 139 25.62 -0.30 37.23
CA LYS A 139 26.24 0.34 38.42
C LYS A 139 27.22 -0.54 39.12
N GLU A 140 26.90 -1.84 39.31
CA GLU A 140 27.72 -2.78 40.01
C GLU A 140 29.03 -3.10 39.24
N LYS A 141 28.90 -3.37 37.94
CA LYS A 141 30.03 -3.80 37.10
C LYS A 141 30.64 -2.65 36.28
N GLN A 142 30.16 -1.43 36.47
CA GLN A 142 30.63 -0.25 35.74
C GLN A 142 30.49 -0.44 34.22
N ILE A 143 29.31 -0.93 33.76
CA ILE A 143 29.08 -1.23 32.33
C ILE A 143 28.57 0.06 31.63
N SER A 144 29.25 0.43 30.60
CA SER A 144 28.78 1.42 29.63
C SER A 144 28.51 0.82 28.26
N ALA A 145 27.50 1.28 27.59
CA ALA A 145 27.19 0.89 26.23
C ALA A 145 26.98 2.13 25.36
N VAL A 146 27.53 2.10 24.16
CA VAL A 146 27.35 3.14 23.14
C VAL A 146 26.91 2.47 21.86
N ALA A 147 25.72 2.82 21.37
CA ALA A 147 25.18 2.35 20.11
C ALA A 147 25.29 3.43 19.04
N THR A 148 25.55 3.00 17.82
CA THR A 148 25.46 3.82 16.61
C THR A 148 24.65 3.10 15.56
N VAL A 149 23.96 3.85 14.72
CA VAL A 149 23.14 3.33 13.64
C VAL A 149 23.70 3.82 12.30
N PRO A 150 24.62 3.04 11.68
CA PRO A 150 25.22 3.44 10.42
C PRO A 150 24.24 3.46 9.25
N ALA A 151 23.24 2.57 9.27
CA ALA A 151 22.23 2.50 8.23
C ALA A 151 20.86 2.10 8.80
N ALA A 152 19.80 2.59 8.17
CA ALA A 152 18.44 2.15 8.39
C ALA A 152 17.61 2.30 7.11
N ALA A 153 16.62 1.43 6.93
CA ALA A 153 15.73 1.44 5.79
C ALA A 153 14.28 1.20 6.21
N SER A 154 13.35 1.91 5.59
CA SER A 154 11.93 1.64 5.79
C SER A 154 11.54 0.34 5.10
N VAL A 155 10.90 -0.56 5.82
CA VAL A 155 10.28 -1.79 5.31
C VAL A 155 8.85 -1.50 4.90
N SER A 156 8.10 -0.81 5.77
CA SER A 156 6.75 -0.31 5.47
C SER A 156 6.49 1.04 6.12
N ALA A 157 5.64 1.84 5.49
CA ALA A 157 5.25 3.15 6.01
C ALA A 157 3.76 3.39 5.72
N GLU A 158 2.96 3.30 6.75
CA GLU A 158 1.53 3.57 6.77
C GLU A 158 1.24 4.80 7.64
N PRO A 159 0.09 5.45 7.53
CA PRO A 159 -0.21 6.66 8.30
C PRO A 159 -0.06 6.53 9.82
N ASN A 160 -0.32 5.33 10.37
CA ASN A 160 -0.30 5.08 11.82
C ASN A 160 0.65 3.96 12.25
N LYS A 161 1.31 3.29 11.32
CA LYS A 161 2.26 2.20 11.60
C LYS A 161 3.43 2.24 10.64
N ALA A 162 4.63 2.12 11.16
CA ALA A 162 5.83 2.06 10.34
C ALA A 162 6.75 0.92 10.83
N VAL A 163 7.41 0.27 9.88
CA VAL A 163 8.42 -0.76 10.17
C VAL A 163 9.74 -0.34 9.54
N VAL A 164 10.78 -0.32 10.33
CA VAL A 164 12.13 0.12 9.93
C VAL A 164 13.13 -0.95 10.27
N LEU A 165 13.95 -1.34 9.32
CA LEU A 165 15.13 -2.17 9.55
C LEU A 165 16.30 -1.25 9.91
N VAL A 166 16.92 -1.51 11.06
CA VAL A 166 18.01 -0.71 11.62
C VAL A 166 19.24 -1.57 11.79
N PHE A 167 20.38 -1.12 11.28
CA PHE A 167 21.68 -1.75 11.54
C PHE A 167 22.35 -1.05 12.71
N VAL A 168 22.77 -1.80 13.70
CA VAL A 168 23.30 -1.30 14.96
C VAL A 168 24.71 -1.78 15.18
N ASN A 169 25.63 -0.86 15.44
CA ASN A 169 26.92 -1.16 16.00
C ASN A 169 26.91 -0.73 17.47
N GLN A 170 27.20 -1.62 18.38
CA GLN A 170 27.25 -1.33 19.81
C GLN A 170 28.63 -1.65 20.36
N THR A 171 29.17 -0.74 21.14
CA THR A 171 30.40 -0.92 21.89
C THR A 171 30.07 -0.96 23.37
N VAL A 172 30.47 -2.04 24.04
CA VAL A 172 30.25 -2.25 25.48
C VAL A 172 31.60 -2.27 26.16
N VAL A 173 31.71 -1.59 27.30
CA VAL A 173 32.87 -1.58 28.18
C VAL A 173 32.42 -2.00 29.57
N VAL A 174 33.10 -2.95 30.18
CA VAL A 174 32.85 -3.45 31.55
C VAL A 174 34.01 -3.05 32.43
N GLY A 175 33.80 -2.14 33.37
CA GLY A 175 34.83 -1.64 34.27
C GLY A 175 36.03 -1.11 33.51
N SER A 176 37.17 -1.76 33.69
CA SER A 176 38.46 -1.42 33.04
C SER A 176 38.81 -2.34 31.88
N ASP A 177 37.88 -3.19 31.45
CA ASP A 177 38.13 -4.15 30.37
C ASP A 177 38.22 -3.46 29.01
N ALA A 178 38.82 -4.16 28.04
CA ALA A 178 38.87 -3.67 26.68
C ALA A 178 37.44 -3.59 26.08
N PRO A 179 37.15 -2.56 25.28
CA PRO A 179 35.86 -2.43 24.61
C PRO A 179 35.52 -3.63 23.73
N THR A 180 34.32 -4.13 23.84
CA THR A 180 33.77 -5.20 22.98
C THR A 180 32.75 -4.62 22.02
N GLY A 181 32.96 -4.83 20.73
CA GLY A 181 32.04 -4.36 19.67
C GLY A 181 31.15 -5.49 19.18
N THR A 182 29.88 -5.21 18.99
CA THR A 182 28.89 -6.09 18.34
C THR A 182 28.16 -5.36 17.23
N THR A 183 27.78 -6.11 16.19
CA THR A 183 26.95 -5.62 15.10
C THR A 183 25.70 -6.49 15.01
N SER A 184 24.55 -5.84 14.91
CA SER A 184 23.26 -6.53 14.79
C SER A 184 22.34 -5.77 13.84
N SER A 185 21.32 -6.46 13.35
CA SER A 185 20.20 -5.86 12.65
C SER A 185 18.91 -6.06 13.45
N VAL A 186 18.08 -5.07 13.47
CA VAL A 186 16.85 -5.04 14.28
C VAL A 186 15.72 -4.49 13.44
N GLN A 187 14.59 -5.17 13.48
CA GLN A 187 13.34 -4.65 12.97
C GLN A 187 12.62 -3.86 14.07
N VAL A 188 12.39 -2.60 13.81
CA VAL A 188 11.72 -1.68 14.73
C VAL A 188 10.33 -1.40 14.19
N THR A 189 9.30 -1.82 14.92
CA THR A 189 7.90 -1.48 14.65
C THR A 189 7.51 -0.28 15.48
N MET A 190 6.90 0.70 14.83
CA MET A 190 6.45 1.94 15.47
C MET A 190 4.99 2.18 15.19
N ASP A 191 4.28 2.62 16.23
CA ASP A 191 2.89 3.05 16.16
C ASP A 191 2.78 4.55 16.41
N ARG A 192 1.86 5.20 15.70
CA ARG A 192 1.56 6.62 15.90
C ARG A 192 0.55 6.80 17.00
N VAL A 193 0.99 7.39 18.10
CA VAL A 193 0.13 7.69 19.26
C VAL A 193 -0.04 9.21 19.37
N GLY A 194 -1.20 9.70 18.94
CA GLY A 194 -1.41 11.14 18.74
C GLY A 194 -0.50 11.68 17.63
N ASP A 195 0.35 12.65 17.97
CA ASP A 195 1.29 13.25 17.03
C ASP A 195 2.71 12.68 17.13
N ARG A 196 2.92 11.61 17.91
CA ARG A 196 4.23 11.01 18.17
C ARG A 196 4.32 9.60 17.64
N TRP A 197 5.46 9.28 17.06
CA TRP A 197 5.84 7.90 16.76
C TRP A 197 6.52 7.28 17.99
N LEU A 198 6.01 6.13 18.43
CA LEU A 198 6.53 5.36 19.55
C LEU A 198 6.82 3.94 19.11
N ILE A 199 7.89 3.35 19.62
CA ILE A 199 8.27 1.97 19.31
C ILE A 199 7.36 1.02 20.08
N SER A 200 6.71 0.11 19.35
CA SER A 200 5.86 -0.96 19.91
C SER A 200 6.53 -2.34 19.90
N GLU A 201 7.53 -2.55 19.02
CA GLU A 201 8.28 -3.81 18.94
C GLU A 201 9.72 -3.53 18.52
N PHE A 202 10.65 -4.39 18.99
CA PHE A 202 12.08 -4.25 18.73
C PHE A 202 12.72 -5.65 18.63
N ASP A 203 12.73 -6.21 17.41
CA ASP A 203 13.05 -7.61 17.17
C ASP A 203 14.38 -7.77 16.43
N PRO A 204 15.34 -8.50 16.99
CA PRO A 204 16.55 -8.89 16.29
C PRO A 204 16.24 -9.77 15.07
N VAL A 205 16.91 -9.53 13.95
CA VAL A 205 16.73 -10.25 12.69
C VAL A 205 18.06 -10.67 12.08
#